data_6278216dedff752430da231650c6cbd3
#
_entry.id   6278216dedff752430da231650c6cbd3
#
_cell.length_a   1.000
_cell.length_b   1.000
_cell.length_c   1.000
_cell.angle_alpha   90.00
_cell.angle_beta   90.00
_cell.angle_gamma   90.00
#
_symmetry.space_group_name_H-M   'P 1'
#
loop_
_entity.id
_entity.type
_entity.pdbx_description
1 polymer ?
#
loop_
_entity_poly.entity_id
_entity_poly.type
_entity_poly.pdbx_seq_one_letter_code
_entity_poly.pdbx_strand_id
1 'polypeptide(L)'
;LLYERPDGTSTVLRRLAAGDMFYIRQESGAYWQVCLLDGTVGWLENELCMINLPDVLPSIVYENPNAKASIFKSCGKDIEGITGQKLYDGLFYNQRLGRDEYLMPINYAMAKKVGAAQKNALKAGDCLKIIETFRPYEVQMLVKDAVYAKARMDKELMTALNKGAWNIGWFIATSLSNHQRGVAMDTTLLRITC
;
A
#
# COMPACT_ATOMS: atom_id res chain seq x y z
N LEU A 1 19.24 -1.42 -7.91
CA LEU A 1 20.70 -1.48 -7.69
C LEU A 1 21.10 -0.38 -6.72
N LEU A 2 22.08 -0.66 -5.86
CA LEU A 2 22.73 0.32 -4.98
C LEU A 2 24.04 0.77 -5.65
N TYR A 3 24.18 2.05 -5.89
CA TYR A 3 25.31 2.66 -6.58
C TYR A 3 26.24 3.40 -5.61
N GLU A 4 27.50 3.54 -5.98
CA GLU A 4 28.48 4.33 -5.23
C GLU A 4 28.18 5.84 -5.27
N ARG A 5 27.66 6.34 -6.40
CA ARG A 5 27.31 7.75 -6.64
C ARG A 5 25.88 7.87 -7.16
N PRO A 6 25.26 9.09 -7.09
CA PRO A 6 23.89 9.32 -7.57
C PRO A 6 23.81 9.38 -9.11
N ASP A 7 24.32 8.37 -9.76
CA ASP A 7 24.25 8.17 -11.21
C ASP A 7 24.15 6.66 -11.52
N GLY A 8 23.44 6.30 -12.57
CA GLY A 8 23.23 4.90 -12.98
C GLY A 8 24.43 4.25 -13.66
N THR A 9 25.55 4.96 -13.79
CA THR A 9 26.78 4.50 -14.48
C THR A 9 27.92 4.23 -13.51
N SER A 10 27.80 4.62 -12.25
CA SER A 10 28.80 4.38 -11.22
C SER A 10 28.84 2.92 -10.78
N THR A 11 29.85 2.58 -9.97
CA THR A 11 30.03 1.23 -9.43
C THR A 11 28.77 0.77 -8.72
N VAL A 12 28.29 -0.41 -9.07
CA VAL A 12 27.22 -1.09 -8.35
C VAL A 12 27.80 -1.74 -7.09
N LEU A 13 27.43 -1.22 -5.93
CA LEU A 13 27.86 -1.73 -4.64
C LEU A 13 27.11 -3.02 -4.28
N ARG A 14 25.80 -3.05 -4.61
CA ARG A 14 24.92 -4.17 -4.24
C ARG A 14 23.70 -4.25 -5.15
N ARG A 15 23.22 -5.47 -5.38
CA ARG A 15 21.88 -5.74 -5.91
C ARG A 15 20.94 -5.93 -4.72
N LEU A 16 19.91 -5.09 -4.63
CA LEU A 16 18.85 -5.19 -3.63
C LEU A 16 17.70 -6.03 -4.17
N ALA A 17 17.04 -6.75 -3.28
CA ALA A 17 15.81 -7.48 -3.54
C ALA A 17 14.58 -6.62 -3.24
N ALA A 18 13.41 -7.02 -3.74
CA ALA A 18 12.15 -6.44 -3.31
C ALA A 18 11.91 -6.77 -1.82
N GLY A 19 11.59 -5.74 -1.02
CA GLY A 19 11.41 -5.87 0.42
C GLY A 19 12.64 -5.50 1.26
N ASP A 20 13.81 -5.28 0.65
CA ASP A 20 14.97 -4.78 1.38
C ASP A 20 14.68 -3.40 1.98
N MET A 21 14.90 -3.29 3.28
CA MET A 21 14.66 -2.05 4.03
C MET A 21 15.92 -1.21 4.15
N PHE A 22 15.74 0.10 4.19
CA PHE A 22 16.82 1.07 4.31
C PHE A 22 16.35 2.37 4.96
N TYR A 23 17.31 3.15 5.45
CA TYR A 23 17.08 4.51 5.92
C TYR A 23 17.50 5.51 4.87
N ILE A 24 16.63 6.48 4.55
CA ILE A 24 16.95 7.58 3.64
C ILE A 24 17.78 8.61 4.42
N ARG A 25 18.93 9.01 3.87
CA ARG A 25 19.80 10.03 4.45
C ARG A 25 19.65 11.38 3.76
N GLN A 26 19.58 11.37 2.43
CA GLN A 26 19.39 12.59 1.64
C GLN A 26 18.83 12.27 0.25
N GLU A 27 18.31 13.28 -0.43
CA GLU A 27 17.85 13.20 -1.82
C GLU A 27 18.75 14.05 -2.72
N SER A 28 19.10 13.51 -3.91
CA SER A 28 19.82 14.20 -4.96
C SER A 28 19.16 13.87 -6.31
N GLY A 29 18.30 14.75 -6.77
CA GLY A 29 17.55 14.54 -8.01
C GLY A 29 16.71 13.26 -7.98
N ALA A 30 16.97 12.33 -8.90
CA ALA A 30 16.29 11.05 -8.99
C ALA A 30 16.85 9.99 -8.01
N TYR A 31 17.80 10.32 -7.17
CA TYR A 31 18.48 9.36 -6.29
C TYR A 31 18.32 9.72 -4.82
N TRP A 32 18.25 8.68 -3.98
CA TRP A 32 18.41 8.75 -2.54
C TRP A 32 19.73 8.15 -2.11
N GLN A 33 20.47 8.86 -1.25
CA GLN A 33 21.47 8.22 -0.44
C GLN A 33 20.78 7.46 0.68
N VAL A 34 21.07 6.19 0.78
CA VAL A 34 20.47 5.31 1.76
C VAL A 34 21.53 4.60 2.59
N CYS A 35 21.11 4.18 3.77
CA CYS A 35 21.88 3.30 4.64
C CYS A 35 21.07 2.02 4.82
N LEU A 36 21.62 0.89 4.42
CA LEU A 36 21.03 -0.43 4.64
C LEU A 36 21.14 -0.80 6.13
N LEU A 37 20.40 -1.82 6.55
CA LEU A 37 20.38 -2.29 7.95
C LEU A 37 21.75 -2.80 8.42
N ASP A 38 22.60 -3.26 7.52
CA ASP A 38 23.98 -3.69 7.79
C ASP A 38 25.01 -2.54 7.80
N GLY A 39 24.54 -1.28 7.64
CA GLY A 39 25.39 -0.10 7.62
C GLY A 39 25.96 0.27 6.25
N THR A 40 25.73 -0.53 5.21
CA THR A 40 26.19 -0.19 3.85
C THR A 40 25.49 1.09 3.37
N VAL A 41 26.28 2.05 2.89
CA VAL A 41 25.78 3.32 2.36
C VAL A 41 25.98 3.38 0.86
N GLY A 42 24.97 3.84 0.13
CA GLY A 42 25.03 4.01 -1.32
C GLY A 42 23.82 4.79 -1.84
N TRP A 43 23.70 4.82 -3.15
CA TRP A 43 22.65 5.57 -3.83
C TRP A 43 21.75 4.63 -4.64
N LEU A 44 20.45 4.91 -4.64
CA LEU A 44 19.48 4.18 -5.46
C LEU A 44 18.44 5.14 -6.05
N GLU A 45 17.83 4.71 -7.17
CA GLU A 45 16.79 5.47 -7.85
C GLU A 45 15.54 5.52 -6.99
N ASN A 46 15.09 6.73 -6.62
CA ASN A 46 13.98 6.92 -5.70
C ASN A 46 12.63 6.52 -6.30
N GLU A 47 12.48 6.58 -7.62
CA GLU A 47 11.23 6.16 -8.31
C GLU A 47 10.98 4.65 -8.24
N LEU A 48 12.02 3.87 -7.99
CA LEU A 48 11.91 2.41 -7.81
C LEU A 48 11.64 2.01 -6.36
N CYS A 49 11.53 2.97 -5.45
CA CYS A 49 11.40 2.74 -4.03
C CYS A 49 10.00 3.03 -3.53
N MET A 50 9.64 2.36 -2.45
CA MET A 50 8.46 2.68 -1.66
C MET A 50 8.87 3.45 -0.42
N ILE A 51 7.96 4.30 0.04
CA ILE A 51 8.07 5.05 1.28
C ILE A 51 6.82 4.79 2.12
N ASN A 52 6.97 4.70 3.43
CA ASN A 52 5.81 4.57 4.31
C ASN A 52 5.06 5.92 4.35
N LEU A 53 3.84 5.93 3.86
CA LEU A 53 3.08 7.17 3.66
C LEU A 53 2.80 7.94 4.97
N PRO A 54 2.43 7.31 6.09
CA PRO A 54 2.26 7.98 7.38
C PRO A 54 3.48 8.76 7.87
N ASP A 55 4.69 8.32 7.53
CA ASP A 55 5.92 8.99 7.92
C ASP A 55 6.13 10.34 7.22
N VAL A 56 5.59 10.50 6.01
CA VAL A 56 5.84 11.67 5.15
C VAL A 56 4.63 12.57 4.96
N LEU A 57 3.42 12.05 5.16
CA LEU A 57 2.16 12.80 5.04
C LEU A 57 1.28 12.64 6.29
N PRO A 58 1.73 13.12 7.47
CA PRO A 58 1.04 12.93 8.74
C PRO A 58 -0.32 13.67 8.82
N SER A 59 -0.64 14.54 7.86
CA SER A 59 -1.92 15.25 7.78
C SER A 59 -3.07 14.41 7.17
N ILE A 60 -2.80 13.18 6.78
CA ILE A 60 -3.78 12.25 6.26
C ILE A 60 -4.28 11.34 7.40
N VAL A 61 -5.54 10.94 7.36
CA VAL A 61 -6.08 9.92 8.26
C VAL A 61 -5.77 8.54 7.71
N TYR A 62 -5.13 7.70 8.51
CA TYR A 62 -4.77 6.34 8.16
C TYR A 62 -5.56 5.34 8.99
N GLU A 63 -6.25 4.42 8.32
CA GLU A 63 -6.96 3.33 8.97
C GLU A 63 -7.01 2.13 8.04
N ASN A 64 -6.26 1.08 8.38
CA ASN A 64 -6.26 -0.17 7.63
C ASN A 64 -6.99 -1.26 8.43
N PRO A 65 -8.30 -1.45 8.18
CA PRO A 65 -9.05 -2.49 8.88
C PRO A 65 -8.50 -3.90 8.60
N ASN A 66 -8.01 -4.16 7.38
CA ASN A 66 -7.53 -5.48 6.97
C ASN A 66 -6.30 -5.94 7.77
N ALA A 67 -5.55 -5.00 8.36
CA ALA A 67 -4.47 -5.28 9.28
C ALA A 67 -4.93 -5.63 10.71
N LYS A 68 -6.23 -5.56 10.99
CA LYS A 68 -6.86 -5.89 12.29
C LYS A 68 -8.00 -6.89 12.11
N ALA A 69 -9.07 -6.46 11.48
CA ALA A 69 -10.26 -7.24 11.20
C ALA A 69 -10.78 -6.87 9.82
N SER A 70 -10.53 -7.71 8.83
CA SER A 70 -10.84 -7.44 7.44
C SER A 70 -12.29 -7.04 7.22
N ILE A 71 -12.50 -5.99 6.43
CA ILE A 71 -13.82 -5.51 6.00
C ILE A 71 -14.23 -6.06 4.63
N PHE A 72 -13.43 -6.92 4.02
CA PHE A 72 -13.76 -7.52 2.73
C PHE A 72 -15.05 -8.32 2.81
N LYS A 73 -15.98 -7.98 1.91
CA LYS A 73 -17.27 -8.65 1.72
C LYS A 73 -17.51 -8.86 0.24
N SER A 74 -18.39 -9.78 -0.12
CA SER A 74 -18.84 -9.95 -1.49
C SER A 74 -20.36 -9.85 -1.56
N CYS A 75 -20.87 -8.92 -2.39
CA CYS A 75 -22.32 -8.58 -2.46
C CYS A 75 -22.93 -8.32 -1.07
N GLY A 76 -22.19 -7.62 -0.18
CA GLY A 76 -22.61 -7.35 1.19
C GLY A 76 -22.57 -8.54 2.14
N LYS A 77 -22.24 -9.75 1.66
CA LYS A 77 -22.15 -10.98 2.44
C LYS A 77 -20.74 -11.20 2.98
N ASP A 78 -20.62 -11.68 4.19
CA ASP A 78 -19.34 -12.04 4.80
C ASP A 78 -18.69 -13.20 4.04
N ILE A 79 -17.36 -13.16 3.94
CA ILE A 79 -16.53 -14.19 3.31
C ILE A 79 -15.87 -14.97 4.43
N GLU A 80 -16.15 -16.27 4.51
CA GLU A 80 -15.58 -17.15 5.51
C GLU A 80 -14.05 -17.16 5.45
N GLY A 81 -13.39 -17.08 6.61
CA GLY A 81 -11.93 -17.02 6.73
C GLY A 81 -11.29 -15.68 6.32
N ILE A 82 -12.10 -14.70 5.89
CA ILE A 82 -11.66 -13.38 5.46
C ILE A 82 -12.29 -12.28 6.29
N THR A 83 -13.62 -12.14 6.23
CA THR A 83 -14.33 -11.06 6.93
C THR A 83 -14.13 -11.18 8.44
N GLY A 84 -13.66 -10.10 9.06
CA GLY A 84 -13.36 -10.07 10.49
C GLY A 84 -12.00 -10.66 10.88
N GLN A 85 -11.21 -11.19 9.94
CA GLN A 85 -9.91 -11.78 10.21
C GLN A 85 -8.77 -10.77 9.99
N LYS A 86 -7.70 -10.86 10.78
CA LYS A 86 -6.44 -10.19 10.48
C LYS A 86 -5.79 -10.91 9.29
N LEU A 87 -5.62 -10.23 8.17
CA LEU A 87 -5.09 -10.84 6.96
C LEU A 87 -3.58 -10.74 6.81
N TYR A 88 -2.97 -9.69 7.40
CA TYR A 88 -1.51 -9.46 7.37
C TYR A 88 -1.07 -8.48 8.45
N ASP A 89 0.24 -8.40 8.66
CA ASP A 89 0.83 -7.44 9.60
C ASP A 89 0.94 -6.06 8.93
N GLY A 90 0.03 -5.19 9.28
CA GLY A 90 -0.05 -3.82 8.75
C GLY A 90 0.12 -2.74 9.83
N LEU A 91 0.59 -3.11 11.01
CA LEU A 91 0.93 -2.22 12.12
C LEU A 91 2.34 -2.50 12.59
N PHE A 92 3.07 -1.44 12.95
CA PHE A 92 4.38 -1.55 13.59
C PHE A 92 4.53 -0.47 14.64
N TYR A 93 5.38 -0.73 15.64
CA TYR A 93 5.72 0.29 16.63
C TYR A 93 6.75 1.25 16.05
N ASN A 94 6.35 2.51 15.86
CA ASN A 94 7.23 3.57 15.40
C ASN A 94 7.96 4.20 16.59
N GLN A 95 9.22 3.85 16.80
CA GLN A 95 10.04 4.33 17.91
C GLN A 95 10.18 5.86 17.90
N ARG A 96 10.22 6.50 16.72
CA ARG A 96 10.33 7.95 16.57
C ARG A 96 9.10 8.68 17.11
N LEU A 97 7.91 8.09 16.91
CA LEU A 97 6.64 8.67 17.32
C LEU A 97 6.14 8.13 18.67
N GLY A 98 6.78 7.06 19.20
CA GLY A 98 6.40 6.43 20.46
C GLY A 98 5.01 5.77 20.44
N ARG A 99 4.54 5.31 19.27
CA ARG A 99 3.21 4.72 19.11
C ARG A 99 3.17 3.71 17.97
N ASP A 100 2.12 2.89 17.97
CA ASP A 100 1.81 2.05 16.80
C ASP A 100 1.35 2.90 15.63
N GLU A 101 1.83 2.56 14.46
CA GLU A 101 1.52 3.23 13.21
C GLU A 101 1.22 2.22 12.10
N TYR A 102 0.38 2.61 11.15
CA TYR A 102 0.10 1.77 10.00
C TYR A 102 1.29 1.69 9.04
N LEU A 103 1.57 0.48 8.58
CA LEU A 103 2.50 0.24 7.48
C LEU A 103 1.74 0.40 6.16
N MET A 104 1.95 1.53 5.51
CA MET A 104 1.31 1.88 4.24
C MET A 104 2.34 2.28 3.19
N PRO A 105 3.15 1.33 2.70
CA PRO A 105 4.16 1.61 1.69
C PRO A 105 3.51 1.93 0.36
N ILE A 106 4.03 2.97 -0.29
CA ILE A 106 3.62 3.41 -1.62
C ILE A 106 4.84 3.89 -2.40
N ASN A 107 4.81 3.76 -3.72
CA ASN A 107 5.89 4.26 -4.57
C ASN A 107 6.10 5.77 -4.34
N TYR A 108 7.36 6.22 -4.31
CA TYR A 108 7.70 7.60 -3.98
C TYR A 108 7.10 8.62 -4.95
N ALA A 109 7.12 8.33 -6.25
CA ALA A 109 6.48 9.22 -7.23
C ALA A 109 4.96 9.34 -6.99
N MET A 110 4.33 8.25 -6.51
CA MET A 110 2.91 8.25 -6.15
C MET A 110 2.66 9.02 -4.85
N ALA A 111 3.54 8.91 -3.84
CA ALA A 111 3.44 9.67 -2.59
C ALA A 111 3.40 11.19 -2.84
N LYS A 112 4.19 11.69 -3.80
CA LYS A 112 4.14 13.11 -4.22
C LYS A 112 2.76 13.52 -4.73
N LYS A 113 2.09 12.67 -5.52
CA LYS A 113 0.73 12.91 -6.04
C LYS A 113 -0.30 12.88 -4.92
N VAL A 114 -0.17 11.95 -3.97
CA VAL A 114 -1.04 11.87 -2.79
C VAL A 114 -0.91 13.14 -1.94
N GLY A 115 0.30 13.65 -1.73
CA GLY A 115 0.53 14.91 -1.03
C GLY A 115 -0.15 16.10 -1.72
N ALA A 116 -0.10 16.16 -3.05
CA ALA A 116 -0.81 17.20 -3.81
C ALA A 116 -2.34 17.05 -3.69
N ALA A 117 -2.86 15.83 -3.74
CA ALA A 117 -4.29 15.54 -3.55
C ALA A 117 -4.76 15.93 -2.14
N GLN A 118 -4.01 15.58 -1.09
CA GLN A 118 -4.30 15.99 0.30
C GLN A 118 -4.35 17.51 0.43
N LYS A 119 -3.38 18.22 -0.15
CA LYS A 119 -3.34 19.67 -0.13
C LYS A 119 -4.59 20.30 -0.78
N ASN A 120 -5.10 19.70 -1.84
CA ASN A 120 -6.32 20.14 -2.50
C ASN A 120 -7.58 19.80 -1.68
N ALA A 121 -7.63 18.60 -1.09
CA ALA A 121 -8.73 18.21 -0.20
C ALA A 121 -8.85 19.18 0.98
N LEU A 122 -7.75 19.51 1.66
CA LEU A 122 -7.73 20.45 2.78
C LEU A 122 -8.27 21.83 2.40
N LYS A 123 -7.96 22.32 1.19
CA LYS A 123 -8.54 23.58 0.69
C LYS A 123 -10.06 23.54 0.51
N ALA A 124 -10.61 22.36 0.25
CA ALA A 124 -12.05 22.13 0.13
C ALA A 124 -12.74 21.83 1.47
N GLY A 125 -12.00 21.83 2.58
CA GLY A 125 -12.51 21.48 3.90
C GLY A 125 -12.65 19.97 4.11
N ASP A 126 -11.91 19.18 3.34
CA ASP A 126 -11.88 17.73 3.42
C ASP A 126 -10.47 17.24 3.78
N CYS A 127 -10.39 16.00 4.23
CA CYS A 127 -9.13 15.28 4.48
C CYS A 127 -9.19 13.91 3.81
N LEU A 128 -8.09 13.50 3.20
CA LEU A 128 -7.98 12.11 2.73
C LEU A 128 -7.98 11.15 3.92
N LYS A 129 -8.70 10.05 3.78
CA LYS A 129 -8.58 8.87 4.63
C LYS A 129 -8.08 7.72 3.75
N ILE A 130 -6.90 7.21 4.04
CA ILE A 130 -6.30 6.08 3.32
C ILE A 130 -6.57 4.80 4.11
N ILE A 131 -7.16 3.84 3.41
CA ILE A 131 -7.59 2.55 3.96
C ILE A 131 -6.52 1.49 3.71
N GLU A 132 -5.97 1.45 2.51
CA GLU A 132 -4.95 0.48 2.12
C GLU A 132 -4.10 1.02 0.97
N THR A 133 -2.80 0.77 1.00
CA THR A 133 -1.88 1.06 -0.10
C THR A 133 -1.31 -0.22 -0.68
N PHE A 134 -0.32 -0.80 -0.03
CA PHE A 134 0.26 -2.08 -0.40
C PHE A 134 -0.56 -3.22 0.19
N ARG A 135 -0.94 -4.17 -0.65
CA ARG A 135 -1.57 -5.44 -0.24
C ARG A 135 -0.64 -6.57 -0.65
N PRO A 136 -0.20 -7.43 0.29
CA PRO A 136 0.60 -8.62 -0.05
C PRO A 136 -0.10 -9.48 -1.11
N TYR A 137 0.67 -10.02 -2.05
CA TYR A 137 0.11 -10.82 -3.15
C TYR A 137 -0.66 -12.05 -2.65
N GLU A 138 -0.12 -12.71 -1.63
CA GLU A 138 -0.72 -13.88 -1.00
C GLU A 138 -2.09 -13.55 -0.39
N VAL A 139 -2.21 -12.38 0.22
CA VAL A 139 -3.49 -11.90 0.80
C VAL A 139 -4.51 -11.65 -0.32
N GLN A 140 -4.08 -11.03 -1.42
CA GLN A 140 -4.96 -10.81 -2.57
C GLN A 140 -5.47 -12.13 -3.15
N MET A 141 -4.60 -13.14 -3.28
CA MET A 141 -4.99 -14.46 -3.77
C MET A 141 -5.90 -15.19 -2.77
N LEU A 142 -5.60 -15.09 -1.47
CA LEU A 142 -6.44 -15.66 -0.42
C LEU A 142 -7.88 -15.10 -0.48
N VAL A 143 -8.04 -13.78 -0.58
CA VAL A 143 -9.36 -13.14 -0.70
C VAL A 143 -10.06 -13.57 -1.99
N LYS A 144 -9.36 -13.56 -3.12
CA LYS A 144 -9.89 -14.02 -4.42
C LYS A 144 -10.42 -15.46 -4.32
N ASP A 145 -9.60 -16.37 -3.79
CA ASP A 145 -9.96 -17.79 -3.71
C ASP A 145 -11.13 -18.04 -2.78
N ALA A 146 -11.21 -17.33 -1.65
CA ALA A 146 -12.32 -17.39 -0.72
C ALA A 146 -13.63 -16.86 -1.35
N VAL A 147 -13.57 -15.76 -2.12
CA VAL A 147 -14.74 -15.25 -2.86
C VAL A 147 -15.23 -16.28 -3.88
N TYR A 148 -14.34 -16.91 -4.64
CA TYR A 148 -14.72 -17.96 -5.58
C TYR A 148 -15.27 -19.22 -4.89
N ALA A 149 -14.70 -19.62 -3.76
CA ALA A 149 -15.22 -20.74 -2.98
C ALA A 149 -16.67 -20.48 -2.53
N LYS A 150 -16.92 -19.28 -2.00
CA LYS A 150 -18.28 -18.86 -1.62
C LYS A 150 -19.22 -18.83 -2.82
N ALA A 151 -18.78 -18.29 -3.95
CA ALA A 151 -19.61 -18.17 -5.15
C ALA A 151 -20.03 -19.53 -5.73
N ARG A 152 -19.21 -20.59 -5.59
CA ARG A 152 -19.60 -21.96 -6.00
C ARG A 152 -20.79 -22.50 -5.23
N MET A 153 -21.02 -22.02 -4.00
CA MET A 153 -22.11 -22.42 -3.12
C MET A 153 -23.30 -21.46 -3.15
N ASP A 154 -23.13 -20.28 -3.75
CA ASP A 154 -24.12 -19.19 -3.79
C ASP A 154 -24.36 -18.78 -5.26
N LYS A 155 -25.52 -19.21 -5.82
CA LYS A 155 -25.85 -18.93 -7.23
C LYS A 155 -26.03 -17.45 -7.53
N GLU A 156 -26.50 -16.67 -6.57
CA GLU A 156 -26.68 -15.22 -6.70
C GLU A 156 -25.31 -14.55 -6.82
N LEU A 157 -24.39 -14.90 -5.93
CA LEU A 157 -23.02 -14.41 -5.95
C LEU A 157 -22.28 -14.84 -7.22
N MET A 158 -22.41 -16.12 -7.63
CA MET A 158 -21.82 -16.60 -8.88
C MET A 158 -22.32 -15.84 -10.09
N THR A 159 -23.62 -15.52 -10.12
CA THR A 159 -24.22 -14.72 -11.17
C THR A 159 -23.69 -13.29 -11.18
N ALA A 160 -23.57 -12.67 -10.00
CA ALA A 160 -23.03 -11.32 -9.85
C ALA A 160 -21.55 -11.23 -10.29
N LEU A 161 -20.75 -12.26 -10.00
CA LEU A 161 -19.34 -12.32 -10.40
C LEU A 161 -19.12 -12.52 -11.91
N ASN A 162 -20.08 -13.14 -12.61
CA ASN A 162 -19.93 -13.53 -14.02
C ASN A 162 -20.75 -12.71 -14.99
N LYS A 163 -21.67 -11.86 -14.53
CA LYS A 163 -22.56 -11.08 -15.38
C LYS A 163 -22.38 -9.58 -15.20
N GLY A 164 -22.01 -8.90 -16.28
CA GLY A 164 -22.02 -7.44 -16.37
C GLY A 164 -20.75 -6.77 -15.94
N ALA A 165 -20.88 -5.47 -15.59
CA ALA A 165 -19.76 -4.58 -15.27
C ALA A 165 -19.01 -4.92 -13.95
N TRP A 166 -19.49 -5.88 -13.19
CA TRP A 166 -19.04 -6.14 -11.82
C TRP A 166 -18.45 -7.53 -11.64
N ASN A 167 -17.59 -7.98 -12.56
CA ASN A 167 -16.88 -9.23 -12.34
C ASN A 167 -15.79 -9.07 -11.25
N ILE A 168 -15.33 -10.19 -10.71
CA ILE A 168 -14.36 -10.19 -9.60
C ILE A 168 -13.09 -9.40 -9.93
N GLY A 169 -12.63 -9.38 -11.18
CA GLY A 169 -11.43 -8.66 -11.59
C GLY A 169 -11.52 -7.14 -11.44
N TRP A 170 -12.70 -6.58 -11.24
CA TRP A 170 -12.90 -5.16 -10.92
C TRP A 170 -12.60 -4.84 -9.45
N PHE A 171 -12.81 -5.82 -8.56
CA PHE A 171 -12.66 -5.63 -7.12
C PHE A 171 -11.35 -6.19 -6.60
N ILE A 172 -10.91 -7.30 -7.16
CA ILE A 172 -9.65 -7.93 -6.77
C ILE A 172 -8.97 -8.49 -8.01
N ALA A 173 -7.75 -8.05 -8.25
CA ALA A 173 -6.97 -8.55 -9.39
C ALA A 173 -6.66 -10.04 -9.18
N THR A 174 -6.72 -10.79 -10.28
CA THR A 174 -6.43 -12.24 -10.28
C THR A 174 -4.95 -12.56 -10.53
N SER A 175 -4.14 -11.51 -10.64
CA SER A 175 -2.69 -11.56 -10.84
C SER A 175 -2.05 -10.36 -10.10
N LEU A 176 -0.79 -10.08 -10.39
CA LEU A 176 -0.09 -8.91 -9.83
C LEU A 176 -0.87 -7.62 -10.10
N SER A 177 -1.22 -6.90 -9.06
CA SER A 177 -2.00 -5.66 -9.12
C SER A 177 -1.15 -4.41 -8.90
N ASN A 178 -1.77 -3.26 -9.09
CA ASN A 178 -1.14 -1.98 -8.80
C ASN A 178 -0.89 -1.76 -7.29
N HIS A 179 -1.58 -2.46 -6.39
CA HIS A 179 -1.28 -2.46 -4.96
C HIS A 179 0.11 -3.03 -4.67
N GLN A 180 0.48 -4.17 -5.28
CA GLN A 180 1.81 -4.75 -5.12
C GLN A 180 2.92 -3.89 -5.75
N ARG A 181 2.56 -3.07 -6.74
CA ARG A 181 3.49 -2.11 -7.37
C ARG A 181 3.63 -0.80 -6.59
N GLY A 182 2.84 -0.60 -5.53
CA GLY A 182 2.80 0.64 -4.77
C GLY A 182 2.24 1.84 -5.54
N VAL A 183 1.42 1.61 -6.57
CA VAL A 183 0.82 2.69 -7.39
C VAL A 183 -0.70 2.73 -7.32
N ALA A 184 -1.29 1.99 -6.38
CA ALA A 184 -2.71 2.06 -6.06
C ALA A 184 -2.91 2.22 -4.56
N MET A 185 -4.06 2.79 -4.20
CA MET A 185 -4.52 2.91 -2.82
C MET A 185 -6.05 2.90 -2.77
N ASP A 186 -6.59 2.34 -1.70
CA ASP A 186 -7.99 2.47 -1.33
C ASP A 186 -8.13 3.69 -0.43
N THR A 187 -8.99 4.64 -0.82
CA THR A 187 -9.13 5.93 -0.13
C THR A 187 -10.55 6.46 -0.18
N THR A 188 -10.87 7.30 0.79
CA THR A 188 -12.09 8.10 0.83
C THR A 188 -11.79 9.51 1.34
N LEU A 189 -12.81 10.37 1.35
CA LEU A 189 -12.74 11.73 1.92
C LEU A 189 -13.50 11.78 3.24
N LEU A 190 -12.94 12.52 4.18
CA LEU A 190 -13.58 12.89 5.43
C LEU A 190 -13.82 14.40 5.42
N ARG A 191 -15.04 14.83 5.72
CA ARG A 191 -15.36 16.24 5.96
C ARG A 191 -14.74 16.68 7.28
N ILE A 192 -13.98 17.77 7.27
CA ILE A 192 -13.48 18.40 8.48
C ILE A 192 -14.63 19.22 9.08
N THR A 193 -15.04 18.85 10.29
CA THR A 193 -16.03 19.57 11.09
C THR A 193 -15.33 20.18 12.29
N CYS A 194 -15.56 21.48 12.55
CA CYS A 194 -15.08 22.19 13.74
C CYS A 194 -16.08 22.03 14.89
#